data_f3e6ff9b2e9ab8dd6d24bdedc5e93aa1
#
_entry.id   f3e6ff9b2e9ab8dd6d24bdedc5e93aa1
#
_cell.length_a   1.000
_cell.length_b   1.000
_cell.length_c   1.000
_cell.angle_alpha   90.00
_cell.angle_beta   90.00
_cell.angle_gamma   90.00
#
_symmetry.space_group_name_H-M   'P 1'
#
loop_
_entity.id
_entity.type
_entity.pdbx_description
1 polymer ?
#
loop_
_entity_poly.entity_id
_entity_poly.type
_entity_poly.pdbx_seq_one_letter_code
_entity_poly.pdbx_strand_id
1 'polypeptide(L)'
;MQRRKGATWERELAAHLRSEGIQAQRGIGQARRSSEVPDVDVAGWWIEAKRHQRTNPKAALQQAIADAAENGEGRIPVAVCRDNGQPLQAATVTLRLGDWIQLVRDRRIVDTVAKGFV
;
A
#
# COMPACT_ATOMS: atom_id res chain seq x y z
N MET A 1 -0.60 19.44 -12.12
CA MET A 1 -1.92 18.82 -12.05
C MET A 1 -1.85 17.41 -11.50
N GLN A 2 -1.13 16.52 -12.18
CA GLN A 2 -1.02 15.14 -11.73
C GLN A 2 -0.28 15.01 -10.40
N ARG A 3 0.74 15.84 -10.22
CA ARG A 3 1.51 15.85 -8.98
C ARG A 3 0.61 16.17 -7.78
N ARG A 4 -0.27 17.15 -7.93
CA ARG A 4 -1.21 17.53 -6.88
C ARG A 4 -2.21 16.42 -6.60
N LYS A 5 -2.74 15.79 -7.65
CA LYS A 5 -3.69 14.69 -7.51
C LYS A 5 -3.07 13.52 -6.78
N GLY A 6 -1.81 13.17 -7.13
CA GLY A 6 -1.11 12.09 -6.46
C GLY A 6 -0.90 12.37 -4.98
N ALA A 7 -0.45 13.56 -4.64
CA ALA A 7 -0.24 13.94 -3.25
C ALA A 7 -1.54 13.93 -2.45
N THR A 8 -2.63 14.37 -3.07
CA THR A 8 -3.95 14.35 -2.42
C THR A 8 -4.39 12.93 -2.11
N TRP A 9 -4.26 12.03 -3.08
CA TRP A 9 -4.64 10.64 -2.89
C TRP A 9 -3.79 9.96 -1.81
N GLU A 10 -2.48 10.21 -1.79
CA GLU A 10 -1.61 9.67 -0.76
C GLU A 10 -2.03 10.11 0.63
N ARG A 11 -2.38 11.39 0.79
CA ARG A 11 -2.85 11.92 2.07
C ARG A 11 -4.18 11.32 2.48
N GLU A 12 -5.11 11.20 1.53
CA GLU A 12 -6.42 10.60 1.82
C GLU A 12 -6.26 9.15 2.25
N LEU A 13 -5.43 8.39 1.55
CA LEU A 13 -5.20 6.99 1.87
C LEU A 13 -4.57 6.85 3.25
N ALA A 14 -3.52 7.62 3.52
CA ALA A 14 -2.86 7.56 4.82
C ALA A 14 -3.83 7.93 5.95
N ALA A 15 -4.64 8.97 5.74
CA ALA A 15 -5.62 9.39 6.75
C ALA A 15 -6.67 8.32 6.98
N HIS A 16 -7.14 7.67 5.91
CA HIS A 16 -8.13 6.61 6.04
C HIS A 16 -7.56 5.41 6.81
N LEU A 17 -6.33 5.02 6.49
CA LEU A 17 -5.69 3.91 7.21
C LEU A 17 -5.56 4.23 8.70
N ARG A 18 -5.18 5.46 9.04
CA ARG A 18 -5.10 5.87 10.44
C ARG A 18 -6.46 5.80 11.13
N SER A 19 -7.51 6.17 10.42
CA SER A 19 -8.87 6.10 10.98
C SER A 19 -9.30 4.68 11.28
N GLU A 20 -8.68 3.71 10.62
CA GLU A 20 -8.95 2.29 10.84
C GLU A 20 -7.96 1.66 11.84
N GLY A 21 -7.17 2.47 12.52
CA GLY A 21 -6.25 1.96 13.53
C GLY A 21 -4.89 1.53 13.01
N ILE A 22 -4.59 1.82 11.74
CA ILE A 22 -3.31 1.46 11.13
C ILE A 22 -2.38 2.66 11.17
N GLN A 23 -1.18 2.50 11.72
CA GLN A 23 -0.19 3.56 11.69
C GLN A 23 0.29 3.75 10.26
N ALA A 24 -0.02 4.90 9.69
CA ALA A 24 0.29 5.20 8.31
C ALA A 24 0.58 6.68 8.14
N GLN A 25 1.48 6.99 7.23
CA GLN A 25 1.75 8.37 6.87
C GLN A 25 2.23 8.41 5.44
N ARG A 26 2.08 9.57 4.82
CA ARG A 26 2.62 9.79 3.50
C ARG A 26 4.15 9.67 3.56
N GLY A 27 4.75 9.05 2.53
CA GLY A 27 6.20 8.89 2.49
C GLY A 27 6.92 10.23 2.53
N ILE A 28 7.84 10.38 3.48
CA ILE A 28 8.58 11.62 3.67
C ILE A 28 9.89 11.53 2.91
N GLY A 29 10.27 12.62 2.23
CA GLY A 29 11.52 12.65 1.47
C GLY A 29 11.37 12.21 0.03
N GLN A 30 10.19 11.80 -0.35
CA GLN A 30 9.88 11.38 -1.72
C GLN A 30 10.19 12.47 -2.73
N ALA A 31 9.99 13.72 -2.36
CA ALA A 31 10.27 14.85 -3.22
C ALA A 31 11.76 14.97 -3.57
N ARG A 32 12.63 14.44 -2.72
CA ARG A 32 14.07 14.50 -2.91
C ARG A 32 14.58 13.29 -3.68
N ARG A 33 14.03 12.12 -3.41
CA ARG A 33 14.51 10.86 -3.96
C ARG A 33 13.33 9.94 -4.20
N SER A 34 12.78 10.06 -5.36
CA SER A 34 11.47 9.49 -5.68
C SER A 34 11.37 7.98 -5.47
N SER A 35 12.48 7.25 -5.59
CA SER A 35 12.41 5.79 -5.48
C SER A 35 12.81 5.25 -4.12
N GLU A 36 13.11 6.11 -3.15
CA GLU A 36 13.66 5.65 -1.87
C GLU A 36 12.62 5.38 -0.80
N VAL A 37 11.41 5.87 -0.96
CA VAL A 37 10.34 5.68 0.03
C VAL A 37 9.05 5.35 -0.67
N PRO A 38 8.16 4.59 -0.01
CA PRO A 38 6.85 4.31 -0.59
C PRO A 38 5.96 5.55 -0.58
N ASP A 39 4.91 5.54 -1.38
CA ASP A 39 3.95 6.64 -1.41
C ASP A 39 3.24 6.80 -0.07
N VAL A 40 2.90 5.69 0.56
CA VAL A 40 2.35 5.66 1.90
C VAL A 40 3.17 4.69 2.74
N ASP A 41 3.58 5.13 3.91
CA ASP A 41 4.49 4.38 4.77
C ASP A 41 3.68 3.66 5.85
N VAL A 42 3.71 2.34 5.80
CA VAL A 42 3.14 1.45 6.81
C VAL A 42 4.19 0.39 7.09
N ALA A 43 4.46 0.14 8.36
CA ALA A 43 5.50 -0.82 8.75
C ALA A 43 5.25 -2.19 8.11
N GLY A 44 6.28 -2.72 7.45
CA GLY A 44 6.21 -4.02 6.78
C GLY A 44 5.70 -3.98 5.35
N TRP A 45 5.23 -2.83 4.88
CA TRP A 45 4.62 -2.70 3.56
C TRP A 45 5.28 -1.63 2.72
N TRP A 46 5.35 -1.87 1.42
CA TRP A 46 5.75 -0.87 0.44
C TRP A 46 4.53 -0.52 -0.39
N ILE A 47 3.89 0.59 -0.09
CA ILE A 47 2.61 0.96 -0.72
C ILE A 47 2.84 1.96 -1.84
N GLU A 48 2.46 1.56 -3.05
CA GLU A 48 2.38 2.41 -4.22
C GLU A 48 0.93 2.85 -4.37
N ALA A 49 0.66 4.14 -4.34
CA ALA A 49 -0.70 4.67 -4.41
C ALA A 49 -0.90 5.38 -5.75
N LYS A 50 -1.89 4.93 -6.51
CA LYS A 50 -2.18 5.49 -7.83
C LYS A 50 -3.63 5.94 -7.93
N ARG A 51 -3.83 7.11 -8.52
CA ARG A 51 -5.15 7.63 -8.83
C ARG A 51 -5.13 8.26 -10.21
N HIS A 52 -5.94 7.72 -11.11
CA HIS A 52 -6.08 8.18 -12.49
C HIS A 52 -7.53 8.05 -12.89
N GLN A 53 -7.87 8.55 -14.06
CA GLN A 53 -9.19 8.29 -14.61
C GLN A 53 -9.44 6.79 -14.69
N ARG A 54 -8.41 6.05 -15.13
CA ARG A 54 -8.44 4.59 -15.13
C ARG A 54 -7.05 4.11 -14.73
N THR A 55 -6.93 3.49 -13.58
CA THR A 55 -5.66 2.97 -13.09
C THR A 55 -5.30 1.66 -13.78
N ASN A 56 -4.01 1.32 -13.70
CA ASN A 56 -3.50 0.02 -14.15
C ASN A 56 -2.86 -0.66 -12.94
N PRO A 57 -3.64 -1.45 -12.18
CA PRO A 57 -3.13 -2.06 -10.94
C PRO A 57 -1.93 -2.96 -11.15
N LYS A 58 -1.89 -3.69 -12.27
CA LYS A 58 -0.78 -4.59 -12.53
C LYS A 58 0.52 -3.83 -12.74
N ALA A 59 0.47 -2.75 -13.52
CA ALA A 59 1.64 -1.91 -13.73
C ALA A 59 2.08 -1.23 -12.43
N ALA A 60 1.12 -0.78 -11.64
CA ALA A 60 1.40 -0.16 -10.33
C ALA A 60 2.06 -1.16 -9.39
N LEU A 61 1.58 -2.39 -9.37
CA LEU A 61 2.20 -3.43 -8.54
C LEU A 61 3.62 -3.74 -9.00
N GLN A 62 3.86 -3.79 -10.31
CA GLN A 62 5.20 -4.04 -10.83
C GLN A 62 6.16 -2.95 -10.41
N GLN A 63 5.71 -1.71 -10.40
CA GLN A 63 6.51 -0.60 -9.90
C GLN A 63 6.82 -0.78 -8.41
N ALA A 64 5.81 -1.14 -7.62
CA ALA A 64 5.99 -1.38 -6.20
C ALA A 64 6.99 -2.50 -5.94
N ILE A 65 6.90 -3.59 -6.71
CA ILE A 65 7.82 -4.72 -6.59
C ILE A 65 9.25 -4.28 -6.85
N ALA A 66 9.47 -3.54 -7.94
CA ALA A 66 10.81 -3.09 -8.31
C ALA A 66 11.40 -2.15 -7.27
N ASP A 67 10.62 -1.19 -6.81
CA ASP A 67 11.07 -0.21 -5.83
C ASP A 67 11.32 -0.86 -4.46
N ALA A 68 10.46 -1.77 -4.05
CA ALA A 68 10.62 -2.47 -2.78
C ALA A 68 11.84 -3.40 -2.80
N ALA A 69 12.11 -4.04 -3.94
CA ALA A 69 13.29 -4.90 -4.07
C ALA A 69 14.58 -4.10 -3.89
N GLU A 70 14.58 -2.86 -4.34
CA GLU A 70 15.76 -2.01 -4.28
C GLU A 70 15.88 -1.26 -2.96
N ASN A 71 14.78 -0.79 -2.39
CA ASN A 71 14.80 0.10 -1.25
C ASN A 71 13.94 -0.36 -0.06
N GLY A 72 13.21 -1.45 -0.21
CA GLY A 72 12.16 -1.80 0.75
C GLY A 72 12.58 -2.61 1.96
N GLU A 73 13.79 -3.13 1.97
CA GLU A 73 14.31 -3.90 3.13
C GLU A 73 13.36 -5.01 3.57
N GLY A 74 12.84 -5.78 2.61
CA GLY A 74 11.96 -6.90 2.90
C GLY A 74 10.50 -6.55 3.04
N ARG A 75 10.11 -5.30 2.81
CA ARG A 75 8.71 -4.89 2.85
C ARG A 75 7.93 -5.54 1.72
N ILE A 76 6.67 -5.84 2.00
CA ILE A 76 5.78 -6.45 1.01
C ILE A 76 5.24 -5.37 0.08
N PRO A 77 5.49 -5.48 -1.24
CA PRO A 77 4.98 -4.49 -2.19
C PRO A 77 3.48 -4.65 -2.42
N VAL A 78 2.78 -3.54 -2.47
CA VAL A 78 1.34 -3.53 -2.72
C VAL A 78 0.98 -2.26 -3.48
N ALA A 79 0.00 -2.38 -4.38
CA ALA A 79 -0.51 -1.23 -5.11
C ALA A 79 -1.94 -0.96 -4.65
N VAL A 80 -2.22 0.29 -4.27
CA VAL A 80 -3.56 0.74 -3.91
C VAL A 80 -4.01 1.74 -4.96
N CYS A 81 -4.98 1.33 -5.77
CA CYS A 81 -5.41 2.06 -6.95
C CYS A 81 -6.85 2.52 -6.81
N ARG A 82 -7.09 3.77 -7.18
CA ARG A 82 -8.42 4.36 -7.16
C ARG A 82 -8.66 5.08 -8.48
N ASP A 83 -9.71 4.71 -9.18
CA ASP A 83 -10.12 5.42 -10.38
C ASP A 83 -10.87 6.68 -9.99
N ASN A 84 -10.78 7.72 -10.82
CA ASN A 84 -11.51 8.96 -10.57
C ASN A 84 -13.00 8.66 -10.49
N GLY A 85 -13.66 9.26 -9.51
CA GLY A 85 -15.09 9.05 -9.31
C GLY A 85 -15.46 7.86 -8.43
N GLN A 86 -14.50 6.97 -8.13
CA GLN A 86 -14.79 5.86 -7.23
C GLN A 86 -14.81 6.34 -5.78
N PRO A 87 -15.72 5.80 -4.96
CA PRO A 87 -15.63 6.02 -3.52
C PRO A 87 -14.33 5.41 -2.98
N LEU A 88 -13.84 5.97 -1.91
CA LEU A 88 -12.59 5.52 -1.30
C LEU A 88 -12.61 4.01 -1.01
N GLN A 89 -13.73 3.50 -0.52
CA GLN A 89 -13.86 2.08 -0.16
C GLN A 89 -13.78 1.16 -1.39
N ALA A 90 -13.97 1.70 -2.59
CA ALA A 90 -13.90 0.90 -3.81
C ALA A 90 -12.48 0.83 -4.38
N ALA A 91 -11.54 1.55 -3.80
CA ALA A 91 -10.14 1.42 -4.21
C ALA A 91 -9.68 -0.03 -4.07
N THR A 92 -8.83 -0.46 -4.99
CA THR A 92 -8.37 -1.86 -4.99
C THR A 92 -6.99 -1.98 -4.39
N VAL A 93 -6.74 -3.12 -3.77
CA VAL A 93 -5.42 -3.47 -3.23
C VAL A 93 -4.93 -4.67 -4.02
N THR A 94 -3.76 -4.54 -4.64
CA THR A 94 -3.18 -5.58 -5.48
C THR A 94 -1.82 -5.99 -4.92
N LEU A 95 -1.62 -7.28 -4.74
CA LEU A 95 -0.35 -7.83 -4.27
C LEU A 95 -0.13 -9.21 -4.90
N ARG A 96 1.07 -9.75 -4.74
CA ARG A 96 1.39 -11.07 -5.29
C ARG A 96 0.69 -12.16 -4.50
N LEU A 97 0.33 -13.25 -5.17
CA LEU A 97 -0.32 -14.39 -4.52
C LEU A 97 0.47 -14.93 -3.33
N GLY A 98 1.79 -15.06 -3.50
CA GLY A 98 2.62 -15.57 -2.42
C GLY A 98 2.58 -14.69 -1.17
N ASP A 99 2.56 -13.38 -1.36
CA ASP A 99 2.46 -12.44 -0.25
C ASP A 99 1.09 -12.51 0.42
N TRP A 100 0.03 -12.65 -0.38
CA TRP A 100 -1.32 -12.81 0.17
C TRP A 100 -1.45 -14.11 0.96
N ILE A 101 -0.89 -15.19 0.46
CA ILE A 101 -0.90 -16.48 1.18
C ILE A 101 -0.22 -16.32 2.54
N GLN A 102 0.90 -15.61 2.57
CA GLN A 102 1.61 -15.38 3.83
C GLN A 102 0.74 -14.62 4.83
N LEU A 103 0.01 -13.62 4.37
CA LEU A 103 -0.92 -12.88 5.22
C LEU A 103 -2.01 -13.77 5.79
N VAL A 104 -2.57 -14.63 4.96
CA VAL A 104 -3.62 -15.55 5.39
C VAL A 104 -3.08 -16.50 6.47
N ARG A 105 -1.88 -16.99 6.30
CA ARG A 105 -1.23 -17.85 7.28
C ARG A 105 -0.98 -17.12 8.60
N ASP A 106 -0.49 -15.90 8.53
CA ASP A 106 -0.23 -15.09 9.70
C ASP A 106 -1.51 -14.82 10.47
N ARG A 107 -2.59 -14.54 9.75
CA ARG A 107 -3.90 -14.33 10.36
C ARG A 107 -4.39 -15.57 11.08
N ARG A 108 -4.23 -16.74 10.47
CA ARG A 108 -4.63 -18.00 11.08
C ARG A 108 -3.88 -18.25 12.40
N ILE A 109 -2.59 -17.97 12.43
CA ILE A 109 -1.78 -18.12 13.64
C ILE A 109 -2.32 -17.20 14.74
N VAL A 110 -2.55 -15.95 14.42
CA VAL A 110 -3.08 -14.98 15.38
C VAL A 110 -4.44 -15.43 15.93
N ASP A 111 -5.34 -15.85 15.05
CA ASP A 111 -6.67 -16.31 15.47
C ASP A 111 -6.55 -17.55 16.38
N THR A 112 -5.66 -18.48 16.06
CA THR A 112 -5.45 -19.67 16.86
C THR A 112 -4.96 -19.32 18.26
N VAL A 113 -4.00 -18.43 18.36
CA VAL A 113 -3.47 -17.98 19.65
C VAL A 113 -4.56 -17.27 20.46
N ALA A 114 -5.32 -16.40 19.82
CA ALA A 114 -6.39 -15.67 20.48
C ALA A 114 -7.47 -16.58 21.03
N LYS A 115 -7.66 -17.76 20.40
CA LYS A 115 -8.62 -18.77 20.84
C LYS A 115 -8.05 -19.76 21.84
N GLY A 116 -6.76 -19.63 22.19
CA GLY A 116 -6.12 -20.51 23.14
C GLY A 116 -5.63 -21.83 22.57
N PHE A 117 -5.55 -21.98 21.27
CA PHE A 117 -5.02 -23.18 20.62
C PHE A 117 -3.56 -22.94 20.22
N VAL A 118 -2.67 -23.16 21.11
CA VAL A 118 -1.25 -22.89 20.87
C VAL A 118 -0.48 -24.16 20.60
#